data_adddcd35ce7079351359e435b711aee6
#
_entry.id   adddcd35ce7079351359e435b711aee6
#
_cell.length_a   1.000
_cell.length_b   1.000
_cell.length_c   1.000
_cell.angle_alpha   90.00
_cell.angle_beta   90.00
_cell.angle_gamma   90.00
#
_symmetry.space_group_name_H-M   'P 1'
#
loop_
_entity.id
_entity.type
_entity.pdbx_description
1 polymer ?
#
loop_
_entity_poly.entity_id
_entity_poly.type
_entity_poly.pdbx_seq_one_letter_code
_entity_poly.pdbx_strand_id
1 'polypeptide(L)'
;MNDTPSVTITRQDKFRFLVDFEPGLGQIVADETPPLGDGTGPAPTHLLAAAMANCLSASLLFAIGKFKGDPGPMVTTATWEVGRNEQNRLRITGVNVDITLGVTGDSLPRLDRALAQFEEFCTVSQSVRSGIPFHVTVKGADGTLLTQD
;
A
#
# COMPACT_ATOMS: atom_id res chain seq x y z
N MET A 1 15.97 22.95 10.28
CA MET A 1 14.52 23.14 10.05
C MET A 1 13.81 21.84 10.31
N ASN A 2 12.90 21.89 11.25
CA ASN A 2 12.08 20.73 11.58
C ASN A 2 10.79 20.83 10.75
N ASP A 3 10.89 20.47 9.48
CA ASP A 3 9.72 20.44 8.62
C ASP A 3 8.96 19.15 8.92
N THR A 4 7.96 19.26 9.78
CA THR A 4 7.05 18.14 10.01
C THR A 4 6.21 17.94 8.73
N PRO A 5 6.23 16.76 8.12
CA PRO A 5 5.41 16.51 6.94
C PRO A 5 3.94 16.78 7.20
N SER A 6 3.26 17.30 6.21
CA SER A 6 1.84 17.65 6.34
C SER A 6 1.07 17.37 5.06
N VAL A 7 -0.23 17.17 5.21
CA VAL A 7 -1.19 17.07 4.11
C VAL A 7 -2.35 18.01 4.45
N THR A 8 -2.74 18.86 3.53
CA THR A 8 -3.87 19.76 3.71
C THR A 8 -5.06 19.29 2.88
N ILE A 9 -6.21 19.19 3.50
CA ILE A 9 -7.43 18.71 2.87
C ILE A 9 -8.48 19.80 2.91
N THR A 10 -8.98 20.19 1.73
CA THR A 10 -9.95 21.28 1.58
C THR A 10 -11.21 20.75 0.91
N ARG A 11 -12.35 20.89 1.59
CA ARG A 11 -13.64 20.50 1.02
C ARG A 11 -14.00 21.38 -0.18
N GLN A 12 -14.40 20.71 -1.26
CA GLN A 12 -14.89 21.38 -2.48
C GLN A 12 -16.41 21.36 -2.57
N ASP A 13 -16.99 20.18 -2.48
CA ASP A 13 -18.45 19.99 -2.57
C ASP A 13 -18.80 18.62 -1.98
N LYS A 14 -19.95 18.50 -1.33
CA LYS A 14 -20.43 17.24 -0.72
C LYS A 14 -19.32 16.56 0.08
N PHE A 15 -18.85 15.39 -0.36
CA PHE A 15 -17.75 14.61 0.23
C PHE A 15 -16.48 14.67 -0.62
N ARG A 16 -16.42 15.59 -1.58
CA ARG A 16 -15.25 15.80 -2.43
C ARG A 16 -14.28 16.78 -1.78
N PHE A 17 -13.02 16.37 -1.67
CA PHE A 17 -11.95 17.14 -1.06
C PHE A 17 -10.75 17.25 -2.00
N LEU A 18 -10.13 18.41 -2.02
CA LEU A 18 -8.80 18.56 -2.61
C LEU A 18 -7.78 18.12 -1.55
N VAL A 19 -6.91 17.18 -1.91
CA VAL A 19 -5.82 16.69 -1.07
C VAL A 19 -4.53 17.28 -1.60
N ASP A 20 -3.91 18.13 -0.81
CA ASP A 20 -2.65 18.81 -1.15
C ASP A 20 -1.53 18.24 -0.30
N PHE A 21 -0.60 17.55 -0.92
CA PHE A 21 0.42 16.80 -0.19
C PHE A 21 1.55 17.66 0.36
N GLU A 22 1.97 18.66 -0.31
CA GLU A 22 2.98 19.67 0.06
C GLU A 22 3.46 20.35 -1.23
N PRO A 23 4.08 21.53 -1.16
CA PRO A 23 4.62 22.15 -2.36
C PRO A 23 5.57 21.20 -3.12
N GLY A 24 5.27 20.99 -4.39
CA GLY A 24 6.05 20.14 -5.29
C GLY A 24 5.66 18.66 -5.32
N LEU A 25 4.80 18.19 -4.41
CA LEU A 25 4.35 16.79 -4.40
C LEU A 25 3.03 16.56 -5.15
N GLY A 26 2.33 17.65 -5.51
CA GLY A 26 1.10 17.58 -6.28
C GLY A 26 -0.16 17.46 -5.43
N GLN A 27 -1.28 17.35 -6.12
CA GLN A 27 -2.62 17.33 -5.54
C GLN A 27 -3.45 16.25 -6.18
N ILE A 28 -4.40 15.70 -5.43
CA ILE A 28 -5.43 14.81 -5.96
C ILE A 28 -6.80 15.23 -5.44
N VAL A 29 -7.86 14.82 -6.14
CA VAL A 29 -9.22 14.92 -5.64
C VAL A 29 -9.60 13.60 -5.01
N ALA A 30 -10.03 13.63 -3.76
CA ALA A 30 -10.61 12.48 -3.06
C ALA A 30 -12.12 12.66 -2.95
N ASP A 31 -12.87 11.56 -3.05
CA ASP A 31 -14.32 11.60 -2.97
C ASP A 31 -14.82 10.27 -2.39
N GLU A 32 -16.02 10.29 -1.85
CA GLU A 32 -16.68 9.05 -1.44
C GLU A 32 -17.46 8.44 -2.61
N THR A 33 -17.68 7.14 -2.52
CA THR A 33 -18.52 6.44 -3.49
C THR A 33 -20.00 6.79 -3.31
N PRO A 34 -20.81 6.72 -4.37
CA PRO A 34 -22.26 6.88 -4.22
C PRO A 34 -22.85 5.88 -3.21
N PRO A 35 -23.86 6.25 -2.41
CA PRO A 35 -24.64 7.50 -2.50
C PRO A 35 -24.08 8.69 -1.71
N LEU A 36 -23.00 8.52 -0.96
CA LEU A 36 -22.43 9.60 -0.15
C LEU A 36 -21.80 10.69 -1.02
N GLY A 37 -20.89 10.29 -1.88
CA GLY A 37 -20.22 11.16 -2.85
C GLY A 37 -20.64 10.84 -4.27
N ASP A 38 -19.91 11.41 -5.21
CA ASP A 38 -20.16 11.22 -6.65
C ASP A 38 -19.13 10.28 -7.31
N GLY A 39 -18.19 9.74 -6.53
CA GLY A 39 -17.15 8.83 -7.02
C GLY A 39 -16.17 9.48 -7.99
N THR A 40 -15.88 10.78 -7.82
CA THR A 40 -15.00 11.54 -8.73
C THR A 40 -13.52 11.39 -8.43
N GLY A 41 -13.17 10.68 -7.38
CA GLY A 41 -11.79 10.40 -6.98
C GLY A 41 -11.72 9.23 -6.01
N PRO A 42 -10.50 8.83 -5.59
CA PRO A 42 -10.34 7.76 -4.63
C PRO A 42 -10.94 8.12 -3.27
N ALA A 43 -11.58 7.13 -2.64
CA ALA A 43 -12.06 7.26 -1.27
C ALA A 43 -10.90 7.13 -0.27
N PRO A 44 -11.08 7.53 1.00
CA PRO A 44 -10.03 7.39 2.02
C PRO A 44 -9.48 5.96 2.16
N THR A 45 -10.31 4.94 1.99
CA THR A 45 -9.88 3.55 2.02
C THR A 45 -8.93 3.21 0.87
N HIS A 46 -9.15 3.76 -0.32
CA HIS A 46 -8.21 3.63 -1.45
C HIS A 46 -6.86 4.25 -1.12
N LEU A 47 -6.86 5.42 -0.47
CA LEU A 47 -5.61 6.10 -0.11
C LEU A 47 -4.81 5.30 0.92
N LEU A 48 -5.47 4.71 1.91
CA LEU A 48 -4.81 3.85 2.89
C LEU A 48 -4.23 2.60 2.22
N ALA A 49 -5.01 1.92 1.37
CA ALA A 49 -4.55 0.74 0.64
C ALA A 49 -3.37 1.07 -0.29
N ALA A 50 -3.43 2.21 -0.98
CA ALA A 50 -2.33 2.69 -1.82
C ALA A 50 -1.06 2.95 -1.01
N ALA A 51 -1.19 3.56 0.18
CA ALA A 51 -0.05 3.81 1.06
C ALA A 51 0.60 2.49 1.51
N MET A 52 -0.20 1.49 1.88
CA MET A 52 0.30 0.17 2.28
C MET A 52 0.99 -0.54 1.12
N ALA A 53 0.35 -0.59 -0.04
CA ALA A 53 0.89 -1.24 -1.24
C ALA A 53 2.20 -0.60 -1.69
N ASN A 54 2.26 0.72 -1.72
CA ASN A 54 3.44 1.47 -2.12
C ASN A 54 4.60 1.23 -1.14
N CYS A 55 4.34 1.34 0.17
CA CYS A 55 5.39 1.15 1.18
C CYS A 55 5.94 -0.27 1.17
N LEU A 56 5.08 -1.29 1.06
CA LEU A 56 5.51 -2.68 0.96
C LEU A 56 6.34 -2.94 -0.31
N SER A 57 5.93 -2.38 -1.44
CA SER A 57 6.67 -2.48 -2.70
C SER A 57 8.05 -1.84 -2.58
N ALA A 58 8.13 -0.63 -2.03
CA ALA A 58 9.38 0.08 -1.82
C ALA A 58 10.31 -0.68 -0.84
N SER A 59 9.73 -1.26 0.21
CA SER A 59 10.47 -2.04 1.20
C SER A 59 11.06 -3.30 0.58
N LEU A 60 10.30 -4.00 -0.26
CA LEU A 60 10.78 -5.17 -0.98
C LEU A 60 11.86 -4.80 -1.99
N LEU A 61 11.66 -3.72 -2.75
CA LEU A 61 12.66 -3.20 -3.68
C LEU A 61 13.99 -2.89 -2.96
N PHE A 62 13.89 -2.23 -1.82
CA PHE A 62 15.07 -1.94 -0.99
C PHE A 62 15.77 -3.22 -0.51
N ALA A 63 15.01 -4.19 0.00
CA ALA A 63 15.56 -5.45 0.49
C ALA A 63 16.25 -6.26 -0.61
N ILE A 64 15.65 -6.33 -1.80
CA ILE A 64 16.25 -6.99 -2.98
C ILE A 64 17.52 -6.25 -3.39
N GLY A 65 17.51 -4.91 -3.39
CA GLY A 65 18.66 -4.07 -3.75
C GLY A 65 19.84 -4.23 -2.82
N LYS A 66 19.61 -4.52 -1.53
CA LYS A 66 20.70 -4.80 -0.57
C LYS A 66 21.58 -5.98 -0.99
N PHE A 67 21.02 -6.94 -1.68
CA PHE A 67 21.73 -8.10 -2.22
C PHE A 67 22.07 -7.94 -3.71
N LYS A 68 22.04 -6.70 -4.21
CA LYS A 68 22.39 -6.33 -5.59
C LYS A 68 21.48 -6.97 -6.65
N GLY A 69 20.26 -7.30 -6.27
CA GLY A 69 19.23 -7.74 -7.20
C GLY A 69 18.45 -6.56 -7.76
N ASP A 70 17.82 -6.78 -8.90
CA ASP A 70 16.87 -5.86 -9.52
C ASP A 70 15.60 -6.65 -9.88
N PRO A 71 14.45 -6.32 -9.27
CA PRO A 71 13.21 -7.07 -9.52
C PRO A 71 12.57 -6.74 -10.87
N GLY A 72 13.14 -5.80 -11.64
CA GLY A 72 12.50 -5.30 -12.86
C GLY A 72 11.22 -4.52 -12.55
N PRO A 73 10.31 -4.40 -13.53
CA PRO A 73 9.02 -3.77 -13.30
C PRO A 73 8.22 -4.56 -12.25
N MET A 74 7.72 -3.85 -11.24
CA MET A 74 6.89 -4.42 -10.19
C MET A 74 5.45 -3.96 -10.36
N VAL A 75 4.50 -4.88 -10.17
CA VAL A 75 3.06 -4.55 -10.14
C VAL A 75 2.52 -5.02 -8.80
N THR A 76 1.90 -4.10 -8.08
CA THR A 76 1.31 -4.37 -6.76
C THR A 76 -0.17 -4.03 -6.77
N THR A 77 -0.99 -4.97 -6.32
CA THR A 77 -2.43 -4.77 -6.16
C THR A 77 -2.81 -4.96 -4.71
N ALA A 78 -3.51 -3.99 -4.14
CA ALA A 78 -4.09 -4.10 -2.81
C ALA A 78 -5.61 -4.25 -2.93
N THR A 79 -6.17 -5.20 -2.19
CA THR A 79 -7.60 -5.38 -2.01
C THR A 79 -7.92 -5.32 -0.52
N TRP A 80 -9.11 -4.83 -0.17
CA TRP A 80 -9.50 -4.72 1.22
C TRP A 80 -10.96 -5.06 1.41
N GLU A 81 -11.30 -5.41 2.64
CA GLU A 81 -12.66 -5.70 3.06
C GLU A 81 -13.11 -4.70 4.10
N VAL A 82 -14.38 -4.33 4.02
CA VAL A 82 -15.03 -3.45 4.99
C VAL A 82 -16.15 -4.22 5.66
N GLY A 83 -16.13 -4.28 6.96
CA GLY A 83 -17.14 -4.95 7.78
C GLY A 83 -17.56 -4.07 8.95
N ARG A 84 -18.47 -4.59 9.77
CA ARG A 84 -18.95 -3.88 10.95
C ARG A 84 -18.38 -4.52 12.22
N ASN A 85 -17.96 -3.66 13.16
CA ASN A 85 -17.52 -4.11 14.47
C ASN A 85 -18.73 -4.38 15.42
N GLU A 86 -18.43 -4.71 16.66
CA GLU A 86 -19.46 -5.01 17.68
C GLU A 86 -20.42 -3.83 17.94
N GLN A 87 -19.96 -2.60 17.73
CA GLN A 87 -20.77 -1.40 17.88
C GLN A 87 -21.49 -1.01 16.59
N ASN A 88 -21.52 -1.90 15.59
CA ASN A 88 -22.14 -1.69 14.29
C ASN A 88 -21.52 -0.54 13.49
N ARG A 89 -20.22 -0.30 13.67
CA ARG A 89 -19.46 0.74 12.94
C ARG A 89 -18.57 0.10 11.87
N LEU A 90 -18.52 0.75 10.71
CA LEU A 90 -17.67 0.29 9.60
C LEU A 90 -16.19 0.34 9.96
N ARG A 91 -15.49 -0.72 9.62
CA ARG A 91 -14.05 -0.86 9.79
C ARG A 91 -13.46 -1.59 8.60
N ILE A 92 -12.21 -1.27 8.26
CA ILE A 92 -11.44 -2.13 7.37
C ILE A 92 -11.06 -3.37 8.17
N THR A 93 -11.54 -4.52 7.73
CA THR A 93 -11.36 -5.78 8.46
C THR A 93 -10.15 -6.58 7.99
N GLY A 94 -9.60 -6.24 6.84
CA GLY A 94 -8.38 -6.84 6.32
C GLY A 94 -7.94 -6.20 5.03
N VAL A 95 -6.64 -6.32 4.73
CA VAL A 95 -6.03 -5.87 3.48
C VAL A 95 -5.16 -6.99 2.94
N ASN A 96 -5.29 -7.30 1.65
CA ASN A 96 -4.42 -8.22 0.94
C ASN A 96 -3.58 -7.44 -0.05
N VAL A 97 -2.28 -7.68 -0.05
CA VAL A 97 -1.34 -7.02 -0.97
C VAL A 97 -0.62 -8.08 -1.78
N ASP A 98 -0.81 -8.05 -3.09
CA ASP A 98 -0.19 -8.95 -4.05
C ASP A 98 0.86 -8.21 -4.86
N ILE A 99 2.13 -8.61 -4.70
CA ILE A 99 3.26 -8.02 -5.40
C ILE A 99 3.76 -9.04 -6.44
N THR A 100 3.80 -8.61 -7.70
CA THR A 100 4.37 -9.39 -8.79
C THR A 100 5.65 -8.74 -9.28
N LEU A 101 6.75 -9.50 -9.24
CA LEU A 101 8.04 -9.03 -9.74
C LEU A 101 8.11 -9.13 -11.26
N GLY A 102 8.96 -8.31 -11.86
CA GLY A 102 9.22 -8.33 -13.31
C GLY A 102 10.20 -9.41 -13.76
N VAL A 103 10.76 -10.18 -12.82
CA VAL A 103 11.71 -11.26 -13.06
C VAL A 103 11.32 -12.51 -12.28
N THR A 104 11.91 -13.64 -12.64
CA THR A 104 11.72 -14.89 -11.87
C THR A 104 12.58 -14.85 -10.60
N GLY A 105 12.13 -15.57 -9.57
CA GLY A 105 12.80 -15.56 -8.27
C GLY A 105 14.24 -16.09 -8.30
N ASP A 106 14.51 -17.06 -9.15
CA ASP A 106 15.86 -17.67 -9.30
C ASP A 106 16.91 -16.71 -9.86
N SER A 107 16.48 -15.62 -10.51
CA SER A 107 17.40 -14.59 -11.01
C SER A 107 17.84 -13.59 -9.94
N LEU A 108 17.26 -13.64 -8.74
CA LEU A 108 17.52 -12.68 -7.67
C LEU A 108 18.43 -13.25 -6.58
N PRO A 109 19.62 -12.62 -6.34
CA PRO A 109 20.52 -13.08 -5.28
C PRO A 109 19.87 -12.95 -3.90
N ARG A 110 19.99 -14.00 -3.10
CA ARG A 110 19.56 -14.02 -1.69
C ARG A 110 18.10 -13.56 -1.50
N LEU A 111 17.24 -13.91 -2.43
CA LEU A 111 15.82 -13.55 -2.36
C LEU A 111 15.17 -14.05 -1.06
N ASP A 112 15.57 -15.23 -0.58
CA ASP A 112 15.13 -15.79 0.70
C ASP A 112 15.29 -14.81 1.87
N ARG A 113 16.43 -14.13 1.93
CA ARG A 113 16.71 -13.14 2.97
C ARG A 113 15.91 -11.85 2.78
N ALA A 114 15.79 -11.39 1.53
CA ALA A 114 14.99 -10.21 1.24
C ALA A 114 13.53 -10.42 1.66
N LEU A 115 12.95 -11.57 1.32
CA LEU A 115 11.57 -11.91 1.67
C LEU A 115 11.36 -12.08 3.18
N ALA A 116 12.38 -12.55 3.90
CA ALA A 116 12.29 -12.71 5.35
C ALA A 116 12.29 -11.37 6.12
N GLN A 117 12.76 -10.29 5.51
CA GLN A 117 13.02 -9.04 6.22
C GLN A 117 12.17 -7.85 5.75
N PHE A 118 11.69 -7.84 4.50
CA PHE A 118 11.15 -6.60 3.92
C PHE A 118 9.93 -6.06 4.64
N GLU A 119 9.06 -6.90 5.17
CA GLU A 119 7.86 -6.43 5.86
C GLU A 119 8.18 -5.69 7.16
N GLU A 120 9.23 -6.10 7.87
CA GLU A 120 9.63 -5.45 9.11
C GLU A 120 10.09 -4.00 8.91
N PHE A 121 10.61 -3.69 7.73
CA PHE A 121 11.09 -2.35 7.39
C PHE A 121 10.01 -1.46 6.78
N CYS A 122 8.82 -1.99 6.55
CA CYS A 122 7.72 -1.21 5.99
C CYS A 122 7.06 -0.35 7.07
N THR A 123 7.39 0.93 7.10
CA THR A 123 6.90 1.87 8.11
C THR A 123 5.38 1.90 8.18
N VAL A 124 4.72 2.01 7.03
CA VAL A 124 3.25 2.14 6.97
C VAL A 124 2.59 0.85 7.46
N SER A 125 2.95 -0.31 6.91
CA SER A 125 2.29 -1.56 7.28
C SER A 125 2.55 -1.94 8.73
N GLN A 126 3.76 -1.73 9.25
CA GLN A 126 4.04 -1.98 10.66
C GLN A 126 3.25 -1.05 11.59
N SER A 127 3.02 0.18 11.17
CA SER A 127 2.23 1.15 11.95
C SER A 127 0.74 0.81 12.00
N VAL A 128 0.18 0.23 10.92
CA VAL A 128 -1.25 -0.12 10.88
C VAL A 128 -1.56 -1.55 11.32
N ARG A 129 -0.54 -2.39 11.44
CA ARG A 129 -0.71 -3.85 11.71
C ARG A 129 -1.49 -4.15 12.98
N SER A 130 -1.32 -3.36 14.02
CA SER A 130 -2.00 -3.57 15.29
C SER A 130 -3.52 -3.34 15.22
N GLY A 131 -3.98 -2.57 14.23
CA GLY A 131 -5.40 -2.24 14.05
C GLY A 131 -6.05 -2.88 12.85
N ILE A 132 -5.28 -3.27 11.84
CA ILE A 132 -5.79 -3.82 10.57
C ILE A 132 -4.99 -5.06 10.21
N PRO A 133 -5.61 -6.26 10.19
CA PRO A 133 -4.97 -7.44 9.66
C PRO A 133 -4.69 -7.26 8.16
N PHE A 134 -3.48 -7.64 7.73
CA PHE A 134 -3.16 -7.65 6.32
C PHE A 134 -2.32 -8.87 5.95
N HIS A 135 -2.38 -9.23 4.69
CA HIS A 135 -1.65 -10.37 4.12
C HIS A 135 -0.89 -9.90 2.89
N VAL A 136 0.34 -10.38 2.75
CA VAL A 136 1.22 -10.01 1.64
C VAL A 136 1.65 -11.25 0.87
N THR A 137 1.45 -11.23 -0.44
CA THR A 137 1.93 -12.27 -1.34
C THR A 137 2.92 -11.67 -2.34
N VAL A 138 4.02 -12.36 -2.57
CA VAL A 138 5.01 -11.98 -3.58
C VAL A 138 5.11 -13.09 -4.61
N LYS A 139 4.99 -12.73 -5.88
CA LYS A 139 5.12 -13.67 -7.01
C LYS A 139 6.23 -13.21 -7.94
N GLY A 140 6.92 -14.17 -8.51
CA GLY A 140 7.83 -13.93 -9.63
C GLY A 140 7.08 -13.63 -10.93
N ALA A 141 7.82 -13.21 -11.95
CA ALA A 141 7.25 -12.90 -13.26
C ALA A 141 6.56 -14.10 -13.94
N ASP A 142 6.99 -15.30 -13.60
CA ASP A 142 6.40 -16.57 -14.10
C ASP A 142 5.15 -17.00 -13.33
N GLY A 143 4.70 -16.21 -12.34
CA GLY A 143 3.55 -16.54 -11.49
C GLY A 143 3.89 -17.41 -10.28
N THR A 144 5.14 -17.84 -10.12
CA THR A 144 5.57 -18.66 -8.99
C THR A 144 5.47 -17.88 -7.69
N LEU A 145 4.81 -18.47 -6.68
CA LEU A 145 4.72 -17.88 -5.33
C LEU A 145 6.10 -17.91 -4.67
N LEU A 146 6.58 -16.75 -4.24
CA LEU A 146 7.90 -16.57 -3.62
C LEU A 146 7.83 -16.45 -2.10
N THR A 147 6.72 -15.98 -1.55
CA THR A 147 6.49 -15.98 -0.11
C THR A 147 6.02 -17.35 0.34
N GLN A 148 6.47 -17.77 1.52
CA GLN A 148 5.94 -18.95 2.19
C GLN A 148 4.97 -18.49 3.28
N ASP A 149 3.85 -19.19 3.43
CA ASP A 149 2.88 -18.98 4.50
C ASP A 149 3.45 -19.35 5.87
#